data_f242306a8c6433014a962c8709ac31c1
#
_entry.id   f242306a8c6433014a962c8709ac31c1
#
_cell.length_a   1.000
_cell.length_b   1.000
_cell.length_c   1.000
_cell.angle_alpha   90.00
_cell.angle_beta   90.00
_cell.angle_gamma   90.00
#
_symmetry.space_group_name_H-M   'P 1'
#
loop_
_entity.id
_entity.type
_entity.pdbx_description
1 polymer ?
#
loop_
_entity_poly.entity_id
_entity_poly.type
_entity_poly.pdbx_seq_one_letter_code
_entity_poly.pdbx_strand_id
1 'polypeptide(L)'
;MDLYTDSMVREITTDKNGRATGISYINKKNGKEYKLESKLVVLGASSCSSERILLNSKSNAHPNGLGNSSGLIGKYLQDTVGTSKQIFIPELMNRETYNEDGVGGAHVYTPWWLHDKKLDFPLGYHIETSYRNLGMPQFGFEGYIPNDFNKFFGLRVGGYGDQIRKDVKKYWGSTISLETRGGALPNVNNYC
;
A
#
# COMPACT_ATOMS: atom_id res chain seq x y z
N MET A 1 -3.29 8.18 26.60
CA MET A 1 -2.44 8.19 25.37
C MET A 1 -2.59 9.57 24.75
N ASP A 2 -1.49 10.26 24.55
CA ASP A 2 -1.49 11.61 23.99
C ASP A 2 -1.20 11.55 22.49
N LEU A 3 -1.97 12.27 21.69
CA LEU A 3 -1.83 12.36 20.25
C LEU A 3 -1.39 13.78 19.87
N TYR A 4 -0.24 13.87 19.25
CA TYR A 4 0.30 15.13 18.72
C TYR A 4 0.07 15.19 17.21
N THR A 5 -0.97 15.86 16.78
CA THR A 5 -1.28 16.09 15.35
C THR A 5 -0.38 17.19 14.76
N ASP A 6 -0.31 17.29 13.45
CA ASP A 6 0.50 18.28 12.72
C ASP A 6 1.99 18.30 13.14
N SER A 7 2.49 17.15 13.58
CA SER A 7 3.85 16.98 14.09
C SER A 7 4.67 16.09 13.17
N MET A 8 5.71 16.65 12.58
CA MET A 8 6.63 15.94 11.69
C MET A 8 7.90 15.60 12.46
N VAL A 9 8.08 14.31 12.76
CA VAL A 9 9.31 13.86 13.40
C VAL A 9 10.49 14.07 12.47
N ARG A 10 11.51 14.76 12.99
CA ARG A 10 12.75 15.09 12.28
C ARG A 10 13.83 14.06 12.55
N GLU A 11 14.06 13.77 13.84
CA GLU A 11 15.13 12.88 14.29
C GLU A 11 14.79 12.21 15.63
N ILE A 12 15.48 11.13 15.93
CA ILE A 12 15.53 10.50 17.26
C ILE A 12 16.71 11.12 18.00
N THR A 13 16.48 11.61 19.20
CA THR A 13 17.55 12.14 20.06
C THR A 13 18.25 11.01 20.81
N THR A 14 19.55 11.15 21.03
CA THR A 14 20.37 10.15 21.73
C THR A 14 21.20 10.76 22.85
N ASP A 15 21.53 9.96 23.85
CA ASP A 15 22.51 10.33 24.90
C ASP A 15 23.96 10.17 24.38
N LYS A 16 24.92 10.47 25.25
CA LYS A 16 26.36 10.34 24.97
C LYS A 16 26.81 8.91 24.65
N ASN A 17 26.02 7.91 25.05
CA ASN A 17 26.28 6.50 24.79
C ASN A 17 25.57 5.99 23.52
N GLY A 18 24.88 6.88 22.80
CA GLY A 18 24.13 6.55 21.60
C GLY A 18 22.77 5.88 21.83
N ARG A 19 22.24 5.90 23.07
CA ARG A 19 20.91 5.35 23.38
C ARG A 19 19.84 6.40 23.11
N ALA A 20 18.74 5.97 22.52
CA ALA A 20 17.60 6.86 22.27
C ALA A 20 17.04 7.45 23.58
N THR A 21 16.79 8.74 23.57
CA THR A 21 16.23 9.51 24.71
C THR A 21 14.91 10.16 24.37
N GLY A 22 14.49 10.15 23.11
CA GLY A 22 13.26 10.78 22.65
C GLY A 22 13.32 11.13 21.18
N ILE A 23 12.55 12.15 20.82
CA ILE A 23 12.48 12.65 19.45
C ILE A 23 12.53 14.17 19.39
N SER A 24 12.96 14.71 18.25
CA SER A 24 12.71 16.09 17.84
C SER A 24 11.67 16.09 16.72
N TYR A 25 10.71 17.01 16.79
CA TYR A 25 9.67 17.16 15.77
C TYR A 25 9.38 18.62 15.46
N ILE A 26 8.92 18.88 14.25
CA ILE A 26 8.50 20.20 13.80
C ILE A 26 6.97 20.24 13.77
N ASN A 27 6.40 21.23 14.44
CA ASN A 27 4.97 21.50 14.33
C ASN A 27 4.70 22.23 13.01
N LYS A 28 3.88 21.62 12.15
CA LYS A 28 3.59 22.12 10.80
C LYS A 28 2.82 23.45 10.78
N LYS A 29 2.08 23.76 11.85
CA LYS A 29 1.27 25.00 11.91
C LYS A 29 2.12 26.24 12.18
N ASN A 30 3.18 26.11 12.99
CA ASN A 30 3.98 27.26 13.40
C ASN A 30 5.45 27.18 13.00
N GLY A 31 5.87 26.06 12.38
CA GLY A 31 7.24 25.82 11.94
C GLY A 31 8.28 25.64 13.07
N LYS A 32 7.85 25.61 14.32
CA LYS A 32 8.75 25.51 15.47
C LYS A 32 9.13 24.05 15.75
N GLU A 33 10.36 23.88 16.21
CA GLU A 33 10.88 22.60 16.65
C GLU A 33 10.64 22.39 18.15
N TYR A 34 10.25 21.16 18.49
CA TYR A 34 9.99 20.72 19.86
C TYR A 34 10.69 19.39 20.12
N LYS A 35 10.94 19.10 21.38
CA LYS A 35 11.50 17.81 21.82
C LYS A 35 10.52 17.10 22.73
N LEU A 36 10.48 15.79 22.61
CA LEU A 36 9.72 14.89 23.48
C LEU A 36 10.67 13.81 24.01
N GLU A 37 10.79 13.73 25.32
CA GLU A 37 11.62 12.73 25.97
C GLU A 37 10.85 11.42 26.15
N SER A 38 11.51 10.29 25.94
CA SER A 38 10.94 8.97 26.11
C SER A 38 12.02 7.93 26.39
N LYS A 39 11.68 6.92 27.18
CA LYS A 39 12.54 5.76 27.45
C LYS A 39 12.59 4.77 26.29
N LEU A 40 11.60 4.80 25.43
CA LEU A 40 11.47 3.92 24.26
C LEU A 40 10.89 4.74 23.10
N VAL A 41 11.47 4.58 21.92
CA VAL A 41 10.94 5.15 20.68
C VAL A 41 10.57 4.01 19.74
N VAL A 42 9.32 3.98 19.32
CA VAL A 42 8.83 3.05 18.29
C VAL A 42 8.72 3.81 16.97
N LEU A 43 9.49 3.41 15.97
CA LEU A 43 9.55 4.05 14.67
C LEU A 43 8.63 3.30 13.70
N GLY A 44 7.46 3.87 13.43
CA GLY A 44 6.45 3.32 12.53
C GLY A 44 6.05 4.29 11.41
N ALA A 45 7.01 5.03 10.85
CA ALA A 45 6.75 6.12 9.91
C ALA A 45 6.77 5.69 8.43
N SER A 46 6.50 4.43 8.12
CA SER A 46 6.73 3.77 6.83
C SER A 46 8.21 3.61 6.46
N SER A 47 8.48 2.87 5.40
CA SER A 47 9.85 2.55 4.95
C SER A 47 10.70 3.81 4.76
N CYS A 48 10.43 4.58 3.70
CA CYS A 48 11.24 5.75 3.34
C CYS A 48 11.29 6.83 4.45
N SER A 49 10.19 7.05 5.16
CA SER A 49 10.15 8.06 6.22
C SER A 49 10.93 7.63 7.46
N SER A 50 10.90 6.33 7.80
CA SER A 50 11.68 5.79 8.90
C SER A 50 13.18 5.88 8.62
N GLU A 51 13.59 5.53 7.42
CA GLU A 51 14.98 5.64 6.97
C GLU A 51 15.46 7.09 7.00
N ARG A 52 14.67 8.03 6.51
CA ARG A 52 14.98 9.46 6.58
C ARG A 52 15.15 9.94 8.02
N ILE A 53 14.30 9.52 8.95
CA ILE A 53 14.42 9.86 10.36
C ILE A 53 15.72 9.30 10.93
N LEU A 54 16.05 8.03 10.65
CA LEU A 54 17.29 7.40 11.10
C LEU A 54 18.55 8.09 10.55
N LEU A 55 18.55 8.41 9.25
CA LEU A 55 19.66 9.13 8.60
C LEU A 55 19.84 10.56 9.13
N ASN A 56 18.77 11.22 9.54
CA ASN A 56 18.82 12.53 10.18
C ASN A 56 19.29 12.47 11.65
N SER A 57 19.11 11.33 12.31
CA SER A 57 19.43 11.13 13.73
C SER A 57 20.94 10.94 13.93
N LYS A 58 21.70 12.00 13.67
CA LYS A 58 23.16 11.99 13.77
C LYS A 58 23.63 12.41 15.16
N SER A 59 24.71 11.79 15.64
CA SER A 59 25.38 12.13 16.88
C SER A 59 26.84 11.70 16.81
N ASN A 60 27.63 12.00 17.83
CA ASN A 60 29.04 11.53 17.91
C ASN A 60 29.12 10.00 17.87
N ALA A 61 28.17 9.32 18.50
CA ALA A 61 28.08 7.85 18.47
C ALA A 61 27.55 7.31 17.14
N HIS A 62 26.80 8.12 16.39
CA HIS A 62 26.14 7.73 15.13
C HIS A 62 26.38 8.80 14.04
N PRO A 63 27.60 9.00 13.56
CA PRO A 63 27.92 10.09 12.65
C PRO A 63 27.26 9.99 11.29
N ASN A 64 26.91 8.77 10.87
CA ASN A 64 26.25 8.48 9.59
C ASN A 64 24.72 8.23 9.72
N GLY A 65 24.15 8.56 10.89
CA GLY A 65 22.75 8.28 11.23
C GLY A 65 22.60 7.12 12.20
N LEU A 66 21.53 7.15 12.96
CA LEU A 66 21.23 6.15 13.98
C LEU A 66 21.00 4.78 13.32
N GLY A 67 21.75 3.75 13.78
CA GLY A 67 21.66 2.39 13.23
C GLY A 67 22.36 2.20 11.88
N ASN A 68 23.03 3.22 11.33
CA ASN A 68 23.65 3.19 10.00
C ASN A 68 25.17 2.93 10.01
N SER A 69 25.66 2.08 10.91
CA SER A 69 27.08 1.70 10.94
C SER A 69 27.54 0.95 9.68
N SER A 70 26.64 0.20 9.04
CA SER A 70 26.89 -0.50 7.78
C SER A 70 26.80 0.39 6.53
N GLY A 71 26.23 1.58 6.63
CA GLY A 71 25.94 2.45 5.48
C GLY A 71 24.81 1.92 4.57
N LEU A 72 23.96 1.02 5.09
CA LEU A 72 22.92 0.36 4.29
C LEU A 72 21.52 0.92 4.51
N ILE A 73 21.32 1.80 5.48
CA ILE A 73 20.00 2.44 5.66
C ILE A 73 19.69 3.27 4.40
N GLY A 74 18.51 3.11 3.89
CA GLY A 74 18.02 3.74 2.66
C GLY A 74 18.45 3.04 1.37
N LYS A 75 19.18 1.93 1.45
CA LYS A 75 19.59 1.13 0.29
C LYS A 75 18.80 -0.16 0.19
N TYR A 76 18.88 -0.82 -0.97
CA TYR A 76 18.16 -2.05 -1.26
C TYR A 76 16.64 -1.90 -1.19
N LEU A 77 16.12 -0.73 -1.56
CA LEU A 77 14.69 -0.54 -1.65
C LEU A 77 14.08 -1.61 -2.52
N GLN A 78 13.11 -2.31 -1.98
CA GLN A 78 12.39 -3.37 -2.64
C GLN A 78 10.90 -3.09 -2.56
N ASP A 79 10.21 -3.32 -3.67
CA ASP A 79 8.76 -3.23 -3.74
C ASP A 79 8.19 -4.46 -4.45
N THR A 80 6.90 -4.67 -4.31
CA THR A 80 6.19 -5.66 -5.09
C THR A 80 6.05 -5.18 -6.53
N VAL A 81 6.27 -6.09 -7.45
CA VAL A 81 6.00 -5.88 -8.88
C VAL A 81 4.81 -6.72 -9.28
N GLY A 82 4.01 -6.23 -10.20
CA GLY A 82 2.86 -6.99 -10.64
C GLY A 82 2.09 -6.31 -11.75
N THR A 83 1.06 -6.98 -12.18
CA THR A 83 0.12 -6.46 -13.17
C THR A 83 -1.29 -6.84 -12.76
N SER A 84 -2.25 -6.07 -13.22
CA SER A 84 -3.67 -6.30 -12.99
C SER A 84 -4.38 -6.49 -14.32
N LYS A 85 -5.33 -7.42 -14.34
CA LYS A 85 -6.25 -7.64 -15.44
C LYS A 85 -7.67 -7.67 -14.93
N GLN A 86 -8.53 -6.90 -15.58
CA GLN A 86 -9.96 -6.98 -15.36
C GLN A 86 -10.59 -7.91 -16.39
N ILE A 87 -11.47 -8.78 -15.94
CA ILE A 87 -12.15 -9.77 -16.73
C ILE A 87 -13.65 -9.54 -16.58
N PHE A 88 -14.32 -9.39 -17.72
CA PHE A 88 -15.77 -9.34 -17.77
C PHE A 88 -16.34 -10.73 -18.06
N ILE A 89 -17.32 -11.16 -17.30
CA ILE A 89 -17.97 -12.47 -17.39
C ILE A 89 -19.45 -12.24 -17.68
N PRO A 90 -19.86 -12.25 -18.96
CA PRO A 90 -21.24 -11.96 -19.36
C PRO A 90 -22.29 -12.85 -18.70
N GLU A 91 -21.95 -14.09 -18.37
CA GLU A 91 -22.82 -15.08 -17.73
C GLU A 91 -23.19 -14.69 -16.29
N LEU A 92 -22.47 -13.74 -15.71
CA LEU A 92 -22.75 -13.22 -14.37
C LEU A 92 -23.67 -11.99 -14.38
N MET A 93 -24.02 -11.47 -15.56
CA MET A 93 -24.96 -10.34 -15.65
C MET A 93 -26.36 -10.71 -15.13
N ASN A 94 -27.07 -9.70 -14.65
CA ASN A 94 -28.45 -9.80 -14.13
C ASN A 94 -28.60 -10.78 -12.95
N ARG A 95 -27.52 -11.18 -12.30
CA ARG A 95 -27.61 -11.93 -11.06
C ARG A 95 -28.09 -11.03 -9.92
N GLU A 96 -28.71 -11.61 -8.95
CA GLU A 96 -29.04 -10.93 -7.71
C GLU A 96 -27.75 -10.46 -7.03
N THR A 97 -27.77 -9.23 -6.55
CA THR A 97 -26.64 -8.70 -5.80
C THR A 97 -26.53 -9.43 -4.48
N TYR A 98 -25.37 -10.00 -4.21
CA TYR A 98 -25.10 -10.79 -3.02
C TYR A 98 -23.95 -10.13 -2.24
N ASN A 99 -24.14 -9.95 -0.96
CA ASN A 99 -23.13 -9.42 -0.04
C ASN A 99 -23.39 -9.89 1.40
N GLU A 100 -23.68 -11.16 1.56
CA GLU A 100 -24.04 -11.73 2.86
C GLU A 100 -22.86 -12.34 3.59
N ASP A 101 -21.69 -12.49 2.93
CA ASP A 101 -20.47 -13.05 3.54
C ASP A 101 -19.78 -12.07 4.49
N GLY A 102 -20.38 -10.91 4.69
CA GLY A 102 -19.86 -9.89 5.58
C GLY A 102 -18.63 -9.15 5.01
N VAL A 103 -17.94 -8.42 5.87
CA VAL A 103 -16.67 -7.77 5.54
C VAL A 103 -15.55 -8.79 5.68
N GLY A 104 -15.51 -9.75 4.78
CA GLY A 104 -14.45 -10.76 4.72
C GLY A 104 -13.13 -10.19 4.24
N GLY A 105 -12.10 -11.03 4.23
CA GLY A 105 -10.80 -10.68 3.66
C GLY A 105 -10.94 -10.21 2.22
N ALA A 106 -10.30 -9.09 1.92
CA ALA A 106 -10.45 -8.43 0.62
C ALA A 106 -9.84 -9.22 -0.56
N HIS A 107 -9.12 -10.30 -0.29
CA HIS A 107 -8.36 -11.01 -1.31
C HIS A 107 -8.45 -12.53 -1.14
N VAL A 108 -8.65 -13.21 -2.25
CA VAL A 108 -8.38 -14.63 -2.41
C VAL A 108 -7.12 -14.75 -3.25
N TYR A 109 -6.16 -15.58 -2.85
CA TYR A 109 -4.90 -15.70 -3.58
C TYR A 109 -4.48 -17.16 -3.76
N THR A 110 -3.72 -17.40 -4.81
CA THR A 110 -3.14 -18.71 -5.12
C THR A 110 -1.64 -18.68 -4.86
N PRO A 111 -1.16 -19.38 -3.84
CA PRO A 111 0.26 -19.37 -3.46
C PRO A 111 1.06 -20.41 -4.27
N TRP A 112 1.38 -20.10 -5.49
CA TRP A 112 2.10 -21.01 -6.40
C TRP A 112 3.45 -21.48 -5.85
N TRP A 113 4.17 -20.61 -5.16
CA TRP A 113 5.49 -20.90 -4.59
C TRP A 113 5.47 -21.99 -3.50
N LEU A 114 4.33 -22.29 -2.90
CA LEU A 114 4.25 -23.34 -1.88
C LEU A 114 4.31 -24.73 -2.50
N HIS A 115 3.94 -24.86 -3.76
CA HIS A 115 3.77 -26.15 -4.42
C HIS A 115 4.83 -26.41 -5.51
N ASP A 116 5.35 -25.36 -6.14
CA ASP A 116 6.37 -25.46 -7.18
C ASP A 116 7.71 -24.89 -6.71
N LYS A 117 8.66 -25.80 -6.44
CA LYS A 117 10.03 -25.46 -6.00
C LYS A 117 10.99 -25.21 -7.16
N LYS A 118 10.52 -25.31 -8.41
CA LYS A 118 11.36 -25.23 -9.62
C LYS A 118 11.02 -24.01 -10.48
N LEU A 119 10.78 -22.88 -9.83
CA LEU A 119 10.64 -21.62 -10.60
C LEU A 119 11.98 -21.27 -11.23
N ASP A 120 11.95 -20.86 -12.49
CA ASP A 120 13.11 -20.40 -13.26
C ASP A 120 13.44 -18.90 -13.00
N PHE A 121 12.73 -18.31 -12.08
CA PHE A 121 12.94 -16.93 -11.62
C PHE A 121 12.95 -16.85 -10.10
N PRO A 122 13.68 -15.90 -9.51
CA PRO A 122 13.78 -15.73 -8.06
C PRO A 122 12.50 -15.12 -7.47
N LEU A 123 12.32 -15.32 -6.15
CA LEU A 123 11.32 -14.70 -5.27
C LEU A 123 9.86 -15.14 -5.49
N GLY A 124 9.54 -15.88 -6.55
CA GLY A 124 8.19 -16.35 -6.79
C GLY A 124 7.15 -15.25 -7.03
N TYR A 125 5.89 -15.64 -7.13
CA TYR A 125 4.75 -14.73 -7.28
C TYR A 125 3.47 -15.40 -6.75
N HIS A 126 2.43 -14.61 -6.54
CA HIS A 126 1.09 -15.11 -6.34
C HIS A 126 0.09 -14.35 -7.20
N ILE A 127 -1.08 -14.94 -7.37
CA ILE A 127 -2.20 -14.32 -8.05
C ILE A 127 -3.28 -14.05 -7.01
N GLU A 128 -3.70 -12.80 -6.93
CA GLU A 128 -4.79 -12.35 -6.09
C GLU A 128 -6.03 -12.11 -6.93
N THR A 129 -7.19 -12.48 -6.39
CA THR A 129 -8.47 -12.01 -6.89
C THR A 129 -9.00 -10.99 -5.90
N SER A 130 -9.06 -9.74 -6.31
CA SER A 130 -9.49 -8.68 -5.41
C SER A 130 -11.01 -8.66 -5.27
N TYR A 131 -11.49 -8.75 -4.04
CA TYR A 131 -12.91 -8.63 -3.71
C TYR A 131 -13.51 -7.27 -4.08
N ARG A 132 -12.71 -6.20 -4.07
CA ARG A 132 -13.17 -4.85 -4.47
C ARG A 132 -13.70 -4.82 -5.91
N ASN A 133 -13.26 -5.76 -6.72
CA ASN A 133 -13.63 -5.85 -8.12
C ASN A 133 -14.60 -7.01 -8.40
N LEU A 134 -14.91 -7.84 -7.39
CA LEU A 134 -15.97 -8.81 -7.47
C LEU A 134 -17.31 -8.08 -7.38
N GLY A 135 -17.75 -7.58 -8.53
CA GLY A 135 -19.09 -7.14 -8.67
C GLY A 135 -19.45 -5.75 -8.30
N MET A 136 -18.54 -4.99 -7.80
CA MET A 136 -18.74 -3.56 -7.80
C MET A 136 -18.01 -2.97 -8.99
N PRO A 137 -18.69 -2.66 -10.05
CA PRO A 137 -18.29 -1.51 -10.78
C PRO A 137 -18.15 -0.43 -9.71
N GLN A 138 -17.02 0.25 -9.61
CA GLN A 138 -16.80 1.33 -8.63
C GLN A 138 -17.71 2.50 -8.98
N PHE A 139 -19.04 2.30 -8.84
CA PHE A 139 -20.04 3.25 -9.18
C PHE A 139 -19.98 4.40 -8.19
N GLY A 140 -19.47 5.47 -8.62
CA GLY A 140 -19.82 6.75 -8.12
C GLY A 140 -18.84 7.46 -7.22
N PHE A 141 -17.88 6.83 -6.55
CA PHE A 141 -16.97 7.57 -5.67
C PHE A 141 -15.62 7.94 -6.29
N GLU A 142 -15.20 7.22 -7.30
CA GLU A 142 -13.90 7.46 -7.96
C GLU A 142 -14.01 7.70 -9.47
N GLY A 143 -15.20 7.86 -10.02
CA GLY A 143 -15.42 8.19 -11.43
C GLY A 143 -15.00 7.11 -12.43
N TYR A 144 -14.80 5.89 -11.98
CA TYR A 144 -14.12 4.85 -12.77
C TYR A 144 -14.99 4.06 -13.74
N ILE A 145 -16.29 4.00 -13.55
CA ILE A 145 -17.10 2.94 -14.17
C ILE A 145 -17.56 3.17 -15.59
N PRO A 146 -18.06 4.32 -15.97
CA PRO A 146 -18.44 4.50 -17.36
C PRO A 146 -17.24 4.35 -18.29
N ASN A 147 -16.06 4.75 -17.81
CA ASN A 147 -14.84 4.73 -18.61
C ASN A 147 -14.25 3.33 -18.75
N ASP A 148 -14.28 2.52 -17.70
CA ASP A 148 -13.64 1.21 -17.75
C ASP A 148 -14.45 0.21 -18.56
N PHE A 149 -15.76 0.15 -18.38
CA PHE A 149 -16.59 -0.70 -19.24
C PHE A 149 -16.59 -0.22 -20.69
N ASN A 150 -16.65 1.07 -20.95
CA ASN A 150 -16.59 1.61 -22.31
C ASN A 150 -15.20 1.40 -22.93
N LYS A 151 -14.14 1.63 -22.17
CA LYS A 151 -12.76 1.55 -22.65
C LYS A 151 -12.26 0.11 -22.82
N PHE A 152 -12.56 -0.76 -21.86
CA PHE A 152 -12.01 -2.12 -21.86
C PHE A 152 -12.93 -3.14 -22.52
N PHE A 153 -14.23 -2.95 -22.48
CA PHE A 153 -15.20 -3.93 -22.97
C PHE A 153 -16.09 -3.41 -24.10
N GLY A 154 -15.92 -2.15 -24.52
CA GLY A 154 -16.76 -1.56 -25.57
C GLY A 154 -18.24 -1.44 -25.20
N LEU A 155 -18.57 -1.53 -23.92
CA LEU A 155 -19.93 -1.52 -23.42
C LEU A 155 -20.32 -0.10 -22.99
N ARG A 156 -21.38 0.42 -23.52
CA ARG A 156 -21.95 1.68 -23.00
C ARG A 156 -22.67 1.41 -21.67
N VAL A 157 -21.98 1.69 -20.59
CA VAL A 157 -22.49 1.58 -19.23
C VAL A 157 -22.43 2.94 -18.59
N GLY A 158 -23.44 3.32 -17.85
CA GLY A 158 -23.48 4.56 -17.11
C GLY A 158 -24.50 5.56 -17.65
N GLY A 159 -24.34 6.82 -17.29
CA GLY A 159 -25.36 7.84 -17.42
C GLY A 159 -25.75 8.31 -16.01
N TYR A 160 -26.95 8.81 -15.84
CA TYR A 160 -27.47 9.16 -14.52
C TYR A 160 -28.96 8.83 -14.41
N GLY A 161 -29.53 8.97 -13.22
CA GLY A 161 -30.94 8.65 -12.98
C GLY A 161 -31.24 7.16 -13.14
N ASP A 162 -32.31 6.84 -13.82
CA ASP A 162 -32.76 5.45 -13.95
C ASP A 162 -31.86 4.57 -14.82
N GLN A 163 -31.14 5.16 -15.76
CA GLN A 163 -30.25 4.40 -16.61
C GLN A 163 -29.08 3.83 -15.80
N ILE A 164 -28.44 4.62 -14.96
CA ILE A 164 -27.35 4.13 -14.12
C ILE A 164 -27.83 3.04 -13.16
N ARG A 165 -29.04 3.16 -12.61
CA ARG A 165 -29.60 2.13 -11.73
C ARG A 165 -29.81 0.80 -12.45
N LYS A 166 -30.32 0.84 -13.68
CA LYS A 166 -30.49 -0.33 -14.53
C LYS A 166 -29.14 -0.97 -14.86
N ASP A 167 -28.14 -0.15 -15.19
CA ASP A 167 -26.83 -0.65 -15.54
C ASP A 167 -26.11 -1.24 -14.33
N VAL A 168 -26.20 -0.60 -13.16
CA VAL A 168 -25.71 -1.19 -11.91
C VAL A 168 -26.32 -2.56 -11.68
N LYS A 169 -27.64 -2.67 -11.73
CA LYS A 169 -28.32 -3.94 -11.50
C LYS A 169 -27.93 -5.01 -12.52
N LYS A 170 -27.73 -4.62 -13.77
CA LYS A 170 -27.37 -5.53 -14.86
C LYS A 170 -25.95 -6.07 -14.73
N TYR A 171 -24.99 -5.19 -14.44
CA TYR A 171 -23.56 -5.51 -14.50
C TYR A 171 -22.93 -5.83 -13.15
N TRP A 172 -23.67 -5.65 -12.05
CA TRP A 172 -23.19 -5.99 -10.73
C TRP A 172 -22.73 -7.44 -10.66
N GLY A 173 -21.52 -7.66 -10.16
CA GLY A 173 -20.99 -9.01 -10.04
C GLY A 173 -20.45 -9.64 -11.32
N SER A 174 -20.44 -8.91 -12.43
CA SER A 174 -20.02 -9.45 -13.73
C SER A 174 -18.56 -9.21 -14.08
N THR A 175 -17.77 -8.65 -13.18
CA THR A 175 -16.33 -8.44 -13.39
C THR A 175 -15.51 -9.01 -12.24
N ILE A 176 -14.35 -9.53 -12.56
CA ILE A 176 -13.32 -9.91 -11.58
C ILE A 176 -11.99 -9.23 -11.93
N SER A 177 -11.18 -8.94 -10.93
CA SER A 177 -9.81 -8.52 -11.14
C SER A 177 -8.86 -9.63 -10.73
N LEU A 178 -7.91 -9.92 -11.60
CA LEU A 178 -6.77 -10.77 -11.29
C LEU A 178 -5.54 -9.89 -11.18
N GLU A 179 -4.88 -9.95 -10.05
CA GLU A 179 -3.68 -9.18 -9.76
C GLU A 179 -2.53 -10.13 -9.48
N THR A 180 -1.44 -10.00 -10.23
CA THR A 180 -0.21 -10.71 -9.93
C THR A 180 0.64 -9.87 -8.99
N ARG A 181 1.25 -10.53 -8.01
CA ARG A 181 2.18 -9.92 -7.08
C ARG A 181 3.45 -10.74 -7.03
N GLY A 182 4.55 -10.14 -7.36
CA GLY A 182 5.89 -10.73 -7.28
C GLY A 182 6.84 -9.82 -6.53
N GLY A 183 8.02 -10.31 -6.18
CA GLY A 183 9.07 -9.52 -5.57
C GLY A 183 10.07 -9.03 -6.62
N ALA A 184 10.53 -7.80 -6.48
CA ALA A 184 11.71 -7.33 -7.18
C ALA A 184 12.97 -7.74 -6.42
N LEU A 185 14.04 -8.09 -7.11
CA LEU A 185 15.33 -8.35 -6.47
C LEU A 185 15.90 -7.06 -5.89
N PRO A 186 16.29 -7.08 -4.61
CA PRO A 186 16.90 -5.91 -4.01
C PRO A 186 18.26 -5.62 -4.66
N ASN A 187 18.53 -4.36 -4.95
CA ASN A 187 19.78 -3.89 -5.51
C ASN A 187 20.32 -2.72 -4.68
N VAL A 188 21.62 -2.66 -4.47
CA VAL A 188 22.28 -1.59 -3.70
C VAL A 188 22.05 -0.20 -4.30
N ASN A 189 21.80 -0.12 -5.60
CA ASN A 189 21.51 1.14 -6.30
C ASN A 189 20.04 1.56 -6.21
N ASN A 190 19.15 0.70 -5.66
CA ASN A 190 17.79 1.07 -5.32
C ASN A 190 17.79 1.70 -3.93
N TYR A 191 17.45 2.97 -3.85
CA TYR A 191 17.47 3.73 -2.60
C TYR A 191 16.28 4.71 -2.50
N CYS A 192 15.95 5.07 -1.26
CA CYS A 192 15.00 6.13 -0.93
C CYS A 192 15.70 7.49 -0.88
#